data_cbd3ac74dbef0f3fb768258ca11f37f4
#
_entry.id   cbd3ac74dbef0f3fb768258ca11f37f4
#
_cell.length_a   1.000
_cell.length_b   1.000
_cell.length_c   1.000
_cell.angle_alpha   90.00
_cell.angle_beta   90.00
_cell.angle_gamma   90.00
#
_symmetry.space_group_name_H-M   'P 1'
#
loop_
_entity.id
_entity.type
_entity.pdbx_description
1 polymer ?
#
loop_
_entity_poly.entity_id
_entity_poly.type
_entity_poly.pdbx_seq_one_letter_code
_entity_poly.pdbx_strand_id
1 'polypeptide(L)'
;MKSMTGFSEGRFELDQIALHVSFRSWNHRFLEVTFKGSGITPESEKLIKEMMKDKVHRGKIEVFFDLFQQDKSKYTVQLNELLLSEILDKLVHFKQKYDDKISLSLDALLKIPMIFHLDYASEYFAENDMTKIFNCLEKVFTDFLHSREIEGRAMAAELRGNCEKIGASLESVKSKADQVEREIFARFKEKMA
;
A
#
# COMPACT_ATOMS: atom_id res chain seq x y z
N MET A 1 7.85 -11.37 -17.31
CA MET A 1 6.84 -11.68 -16.26
C MET A 1 6.97 -10.61 -15.19
N LYS A 2 5.86 -10.05 -14.70
CA LYS A 2 5.85 -9.08 -13.58
C LYS A 2 5.29 -9.78 -12.35
N SER A 3 5.91 -9.60 -11.18
CA SER A 3 5.34 -10.09 -9.91
C SER A 3 4.11 -9.27 -9.52
N MET A 4 3.24 -9.85 -8.70
CA MET A 4 2.14 -9.11 -8.06
C MET A 4 2.57 -8.42 -6.77
N THR A 5 3.71 -8.82 -6.19
CA THR A 5 4.35 -8.17 -5.06
C THR A 5 5.35 -7.13 -5.55
N GLY A 6 5.55 -6.10 -4.77
CA GLY A 6 6.48 -5.03 -5.05
C GLY A 6 6.39 -3.94 -4.00
N PHE A 7 7.46 -3.18 -3.87
CA PHE A 7 7.57 -2.07 -2.94
C PHE A 7 8.46 -0.97 -3.51
N SER A 8 8.06 0.26 -3.25
CA SER A 8 8.90 1.44 -3.42
C SER A 8 8.50 2.51 -2.41
N GLU A 9 9.42 3.36 -2.08
CA GLU A 9 9.23 4.47 -1.15
C GLU A 9 10.09 5.65 -1.61
N GLY A 10 9.55 6.87 -1.48
CA GLY A 10 10.28 8.10 -1.75
C GLY A 10 9.92 9.17 -0.73
N ARG A 11 10.94 9.94 -0.32
CA ARG A 11 10.80 11.13 0.50
C ARG A 11 11.42 12.29 -0.25
N PHE A 12 10.67 13.36 -0.37
CA PHE A 12 11.06 14.53 -1.15
C PHE A 12 10.83 15.78 -0.33
N GLU A 13 11.80 16.67 -0.38
CA GLU A 13 11.69 18.01 0.18
C GLU A 13 11.48 18.98 -1.00
N LEU A 14 10.32 19.60 -1.04
CA LEU A 14 9.89 20.49 -2.10
C LEU A 14 9.67 21.88 -1.49
N ASP A 15 10.67 22.73 -1.50
CA ASP A 15 10.64 24.08 -0.97
C ASP A 15 10.04 24.16 0.46
N GLN A 16 8.71 24.27 0.57
CA GLN A 16 7.98 24.36 1.83
C GLN A 16 7.20 23.07 2.18
N ILE A 17 7.33 22.02 1.38
CA ILE A 17 6.55 20.80 1.48
C ILE A 17 7.49 19.60 1.59
N ALA A 18 7.25 18.74 2.56
CA ALA A 18 7.84 17.40 2.59
C ALA A 18 6.80 16.39 2.15
N LEU A 19 7.12 15.61 1.12
CA LEU A 19 6.28 14.56 0.56
C LEU A 19 6.87 13.20 0.90
N HIS A 20 6.07 12.34 1.51
CA HIS A 20 6.39 10.94 1.70
C HIS A 20 5.39 10.07 0.96
N VAL A 21 5.87 9.27 0.03
CA VAL A 21 5.05 8.37 -0.79
C VAL A 21 5.61 6.98 -0.74
N SER A 22 4.75 5.98 -0.59
CA SER A 22 5.13 4.59 -0.83
C SER A 22 4.04 3.82 -1.56
N PHE A 23 4.49 2.88 -2.40
CA PHE A 23 3.64 1.91 -3.07
C PHE A 23 4.02 0.52 -2.57
N ARG A 24 3.02 -0.23 -2.12
CA ARG A 24 3.19 -1.62 -1.71
C ARG A 24 2.10 -2.48 -2.33
N SER A 25 2.47 -3.63 -2.88
CA SER A 25 1.50 -4.54 -3.48
C SER A 25 1.64 -5.97 -2.97
N TRP A 26 0.51 -6.66 -2.93
CA TRP A 26 0.39 -8.07 -2.58
C TRP A 26 -0.40 -8.82 -3.64
N ASN A 27 -0.23 -10.12 -3.63
CA ASN A 27 -1.01 -10.99 -4.49
C ASN A 27 -2.50 -10.89 -4.17
N HIS A 28 -3.30 -10.52 -5.17
CA HIS A 28 -4.75 -10.49 -5.07
C HIS A 28 -5.37 -10.76 -6.44
N ARG A 29 -6.55 -11.39 -6.45
CA ARG A 29 -7.23 -11.80 -7.69
C ARG A 29 -7.65 -10.62 -8.55
N PHE A 30 -8.15 -9.57 -7.93
CA PHE A 30 -8.61 -8.35 -8.58
C PHE A 30 -7.66 -7.19 -8.28
N LEU A 31 -7.75 -6.12 -9.07
CA LEU A 31 -7.07 -4.88 -8.73
C LEU A 31 -7.88 -4.16 -7.64
N GLU A 32 -7.27 -4.01 -6.48
CA GLU A 32 -7.78 -3.24 -5.35
C GLU A 32 -6.75 -2.18 -4.99
N VAL A 33 -7.15 -0.93 -4.91
CA VAL A 33 -6.27 0.18 -4.53
C VAL A 33 -6.81 0.83 -3.27
N THR A 34 -5.99 0.86 -2.23
CA THR A 34 -6.30 1.51 -0.95
C THR A 34 -5.33 2.66 -0.73
N PHE A 35 -5.86 3.77 -0.26
CA PHE A 35 -5.07 4.97 0.02
C PHE A 35 -5.00 5.20 1.52
N LYS A 36 -3.83 5.59 2.00
CA LYS A 36 -3.55 5.93 3.40
C LYS A 36 -2.67 7.17 3.47
N GLY A 37 -2.81 7.94 4.53
CA GLY A 37 -2.00 9.13 4.78
C GLY A 37 -2.85 10.38 4.95
N SER A 38 -2.21 11.49 5.29
CA SER A 38 -2.85 12.74 5.70
C SER A 38 -3.07 13.73 4.55
N GLY A 39 -2.38 13.56 3.44
CA GLY A 39 -2.40 14.50 2.30
C GLY A 39 -3.23 14.03 1.10
N ILE A 40 -4.05 13.01 1.27
CA ILE A 40 -4.81 12.42 0.15
C ILE A 40 -6.08 13.22 -0.09
N THR A 41 -6.18 13.77 -1.29
CA THR A 41 -7.39 14.42 -1.81
C THR A 41 -8.04 13.55 -2.88
N PRO A 42 -9.33 13.73 -3.19
CA PRO A 42 -10.00 13.02 -4.28
C PRO A 42 -9.29 13.20 -5.63
N GLU A 43 -8.70 14.36 -5.88
CA GLU A 43 -7.94 14.68 -7.09
C GLU A 43 -6.65 13.87 -7.17
N SER A 44 -5.90 13.78 -6.06
CA SER A 44 -4.67 12.98 -5.99
C SER A 44 -4.96 11.49 -6.14
N GLU A 45 -6.06 11.00 -5.55
CA GLU A 45 -6.49 9.61 -5.76
C GLU A 45 -6.79 9.32 -7.23
N LYS A 46 -7.54 10.21 -7.89
CA LYS A 46 -7.87 10.08 -9.31
C LYS A 46 -6.62 10.04 -10.16
N LEU A 47 -5.69 10.94 -9.91
CA LEU A 47 -4.41 11.04 -10.60
C LEU A 47 -3.60 9.73 -10.47
N ILE A 48 -3.46 9.23 -9.25
CA ILE A 48 -2.73 7.98 -8.98
C ILE A 48 -3.42 6.79 -9.65
N LYS A 49 -4.75 6.72 -9.63
CA LYS A 49 -5.51 5.68 -10.34
C LYS A 49 -5.29 5.73 -11.85
N GLU A 50 -5.24 6.92 -12.43
CA GLU A 50 -4.94 7.12 -13.85
C GLU A 50 -3.51 6.70 -14.20
N MET A 51 -2.51 7.01 -13.35
CA MET A 51 -1.14 6.53 -13.53
C MET A 51 -1.01 5.02 -13.50
N MET A 52 -1.85 4.33 -12.71
CA MET A 52 -1.87 2.88 -12.58
C MET A 52 -2.59 2.20 -13.74
N LYS A 53 -3.49 2.91 -14.41
CA LYS A 53 -4.27 2.39 -15.53
C LYS A 53 -3.32 1.81 -16.58
N ASP A 54 -3.68 0.68 -17.14
CA ASP A 54 -2.92 -0.04 -18.16
C ASP A 54 -1.51 -0.55 -17.76
N LYS A 55 -1.02 -0.17 -16.58
CA LYS A 55 0.28 -0.61 -16.05
C LYS A 55 0.16 -1.73 -15.02
N VAL A 56 -0.96 -1.75 -14.28
CA VAL A 56 -1.26 -2.77 -13.26
C VAL A 56 -2.67 -3.31 -13.45
N HIS A 57 -2.77 -4.62 -13.68
CA HIS A 57 -4.06 -5.26 -14.01
C HIS A 57 -4.68 -6.01 -12.83
N ARG A 58 -3.88 -6.42 -11.84
CA ARG A 58 -4.34 -7.15 -10.65
C ARG A 58 -3.34 -7.04 -9.50
N GLY A 59 -3.81 -7.33 -8.30
CA GLY A 59 -3.08 -7.20 -7.05
C GLY A 59 -3.76 -6.20 -6.12
N LYS A 60 -3.53 -6.34 -4.82
CA LYS A 60 -3.91 -5.32 -3.85
C LYS A 60 -2.76 -4.35 -3.71
N ILE A 61 -3.01 -3.07 -3.95
CA ILE A 61 -2.02 -2.00 -3.86
C ILE A 61 -2.41 -1.06 -2.74
N GLU A 62 -1.51 -0.83 -1.84
CA GLU A 62 -1.61 0.22 -0.83
C GLU A 62 -0.70 1.37 -1.23
N VAL A 63 -1.28 2.53 -1.33
CA VAL A 63 -0.58 3.79 -1.58
C VAL A 63 -0.61 4.58 -0.29
N PHE A 64 0.55 4.82 0.26
CA PHE A 64 0.72 5.73 1.37
C PHE A 64 1.20 7.07 0.83
N PHE A 65 0.54 8.14 1.23
CA PHE A 65 0.81 9.48 0.75
C PHE A 65 0.63 10.47 1.89
N ASP A 66 1.74 10.96 2.40
CA ASP A 66 1.75 11.99 3.43
C ASP A 66 2.41 13.25 2.90
N LEU A 67 1.74 14.35 3.13
CA LEU A 67 2.18 15.67 2.72
C LEU A 67 2.30 16.54 3.98
N PHE A 68 3.52 16.98 4.26
CA PHE A 68 3.81 17.81 5.41
C PHE A 68 4.27 19.20 4.93
N GLN A 69 3.65 20.26 5.41
CA GLN A 69 4.22 21.58 5.28
C GLN A 69 5.36 21.76 6.29
N GLN A 70 6.53 22.16 5.81
CA GLN A 70 7.68 22.42 6.69
C GLN A 70 7.52 23.76 7.46
N ASP A 71 6.74 24.67 6.93
CA ASP A 71 6.47 25.95 7.58
C ASP A 71 5.33 25.82 8.60
N LYS A 72 5.71 25.75 9.87
CA LYS A 72 4.78 25.67 11.01
C LYS A 72 3.83 26.88 11.13
N SER A 73 4.08 27.97 10.40
CA SER A 73 3.25 29.17 10.43
C SER A 73 1.90 29.02 9.70
N LYS A 74 1.73 27.92 8.95
CA LYS A 74 0.54 27.68 8.11
C LYS A 74 -0.42 26.62 8.66
N TYR A 75 -0.19 26.12 9.88
CA TYR A 75 -1.19 25.30 10.55
C TYR A 75 -2.21 26.22 11.21
N THR A 76 -3.42 26.22 10.73
CA THR A 76 -4.54 26.87 11.43
C THR A 76 -5.19 25.83 12.34
N VAL A 77 -5.03 26.03 13.65
CA VAL A 77 -5.80 25.25 14.63
C VAL A 77 -7.18 25.88 14.69
N GLN A 78 -8.19 25.22 14.14
CA GLN A 78 -9.57 25.65 14.30
C GLN A 78 -10.19 24.97 15.50
N LEU A 79 -10.72 25.76 16.40
CA LEU A 79 -11.52 25.30 17.51
C LEU A 79 -12.99 25.28 17.09
N ASN A 80 -13.66 24.14 17.22
CA ASN A 80 -15.09 24.05 17.01
C ASN A 80 -15.82 24.65 18.23
N GLU A 81 -15.94 25.97 18.23
CA GLU A 81 -16.55 26.72 19.35
C GLU A 81 -18.01 26.32 19.59
N LEU A 82 -18.77 26.01 18.53
CA LEU A 82 -20.15 25.58 18.65
C LEU A 82 -20.26 24.25 19.39
N LEU A 83 -19.47 23.26 19.00
CA LEU A 83 -19.45 21.95 19.65
C LEU A 83 -18.96 22.07 21.10
N LEU A 84 -17.93 22.89 21.33
CA LEU A 84 -17.39 23.13 22.67
C LEU A 84 -18.43 23.79 23.59
N SER A 85 -19.14 24.82 23.12
CA SER A 85 -20.18 25.49 23.90
C SER A 85 -21.33 24.57 24.24
N GLU A 86 -21.83 23.77 23.26
CA GLU A 86 -22.88 22.78 23.53
C GLU A 86 -22.47 21.73 24.58
N ILE A 87 -21.23 21.26 24.52
CA ILE A 87 -20.71 20.28 25.49
C ILE A 87 -20.64 20.93 26.88
N LEU A 88 -20.09 22.15 26.98
CA LEU A 88 -20.00 22.86 28.24
C LEU A 88 -21.36 23.12 28.86
N ASP A 89 -22.33 23.57 28.10
CA ASP A 89 -23.70 23.82 28.58
C ASP A 89 -24.35 22.55 29.14
N LYS A 90 -24.22 21.44 28.42
CA LYS A 90 -24.73 20.12 28.88
C LYS A 90 -24.03 19.66 30.15
N LEU A 91 -22.71 19.86 30.26
CA LEU A 91 -21.95 19.45 31.43
C LEU A 91 -22.23 20.33 32.65
N VAL A 92 -22.44 21.64 32.46
CA VAL A 92 -22.88 22.55 33.54
C VAL A 92 -24.25 22.14 34.04
N HIS A 93 -25.20 21.87 33.15
CA HIS A 93 -26.53 21.39 33.51
C HIS A 93 -26.50 20.03 34.22
N PHE A 94 -25.64 19.11 33.77
CA PHE A 94 -25.43 17.81 34.38
C PHE A 94 -24.85 17.94 35.80
N LYS A 95 -23.84 18.81 35.98
CA LYS A 95 -23.25 19.09 37.27
C LYS A 95 -24.25 19.65 38.28
N GLN A 96 -25.10 20.59 37.89
CA GLN A 96 -26.17 21.14 38.71
C GLN A 96 -27.21 20.07 39.14
N LYS A 97 -27.46 19.10 38.26
CA LYS A 97 -28.49 18.08 38.51
C LYS A 97 -28.03 16.92 39.38
N TYR A 98 -26.74 16.53 39.31
CA TYR A 98 -26.29 15.28 39.91
C TYR A 98 -25.28 15.43 41.07
N ASP A 99 -24.26 16.21 40.96
CA ASP A 99 -23.31 16.48 42.05
C ASP A 99 -22.37 17.65 41.73
N ASP A 100 -22.22 18.55 42.67
CA ASP A 100 -21.32 19.69 42.55
C ASP A 100 -19.84 19.30 42.70
N LYS A 101 -19.55 18.05 43.08
CA LYS A 101 -18.18 17.53 43.21
C LYS A 101 -17.57 17.08 41.87
N ILE A 102 -18.35 17.06 40.80
CA ILE A 102 -17.81 16.72 39.49
C ILE A 102 -16.91 17.86 38.98
N SER A 103 -15.63 17.59 38.88
CA SER A 103 -14.66 18.52 38.29
C SER A 103 -14.49 18.25 36.79
N LEU A 104 -14.58 19.28 36.00
CA LEU A 104 -14.27 19.24 34.58
C LEU A 104 -12.83 19.67 34.38
N SER A 105 -12.00 18.81 33.85
CA SER A 105 -10.63 19.17 33.49
C SER A 105 -10.53 19.54 32.01
N LEU A 106 -9.70 20.50 31.68
CA LEU A 106 -9.40 20.92 30.32
C LEU A 106 -8.86 19.72 29.50
N ASP A 107 -8.05 18.87 30.15
CA ASP A 107 -7.50 17.66 29.52
C ASP A 107 -8.57 16.67 29.05
N ALA A 108 -9.70 16.61 29.76
CA ALA A 108 -10.81 15.76 29.35
C ALA A 108 -11.52 16.31 28.11
N LEU A 109 -11.65 17.64 28.01
CA LEU A 109 -12.24 18.31 26.84
C LEU A 109 -11.34 18.17 25.61
N LEU A 110 -10.04 18.28 25.77
CA LEU A 110 -9.06 18.14 24.67
C LEU A 110 -9.04 16.73 24.05
N LYS A 111 -9.52 15.72 24.78
CA LYS A 111 -9.61 14.33 24.30
C LYS A 111 -10.88 14.06 23.50
N ILE A 112 -11.84 14.99 23.46
CA ILE A 112 -13.07 14.80 22.70
C ILE A 112 -12.77 14.98 21.21
N PRO A 113 -13.05 13.99 20.35
CA PRO A 113 -12.84 14.10 18.91
C PRO A 113 -13.62 15.29 18.33
N MET A 114 -13.06 15.90 17.28
CA MET A 114 -13.68 17.01 16.53
C MET A 114 -13.76 18.38 17.24
N ILE A 115 -13.24 18.53 18.46
CA ILE A 115 -13.13 19.87 19.09
C ILE A 115 -12.04 20.71 18.41
N PHE A 116 -10.93 20.04 18.03
CA PHE A 116 -9.86 20.69 17.27
C PHE A 116 -9.80 20.10 15.86
N HIS A 117 -9.80 20.97 14.88
CA HIS A 117 -9.40 20.65 13.52
C HIS A 117 -8.06 21.31 13.23
N LEU A 118 -7.10 20.49 12.81
CA LEU A 118 -5.90 20.97 12.16
C LEU A 118 -6.26 21.10 10.68
N ASP A 119 -6.61 22.30 10.24
CA ASP A 119 -6.69 22.58 8.83
C ASP A 119 -5.28 22.66 8.28
N TYR A 120 -4.89 21.62 7.60
CA TYR A 120 -3.80 21.73 6.67
C TYR A 120 -4.31 22.64 5.56
N ALA A 121 -3.60 23.71 5.28
CA ALA A 121 -3.95 24.60 4.17
C ALA A 121 -3.77 23.85 2.83
N SER A 122 -4.61 22.83 2.60
CA SER A 122 -4.69 22.06 1.36
C SER A 122 -5.14 22.91 0.16
N GLU A 123 -5.61 24.13 0.42
CA GLU A 123 -6.07 25.06 -0.60
C GLU A 123 -4.95 25.87 -1.28
N TYR A 124 -3.70 25.74 -0.86
CA TYR A 124 -2.63 26.61 -1.35
C TYR A 124 -1.42 25.91 -1.96
N PHE A 125 -1.60 24.75 -2.56
CA PHE A 125 -0.56 24.26 -3.46
C PHE A 125 -0.64 25.06 -4.76
N ALA A 126 0.38 25.90 -5.00
CA ALA A 126 0.51 26.55 -6.30
C ALA A 126 0.54 25.48 -7.40
N GLU A 127 0.02 25.77 -8.59
CA GLU A 127 0.05 24.81 -9.73
C GLU A 127 1.46 24.22 -9.95
N ASN A 128 2.49 25.00 -9.63
CA ASN A 128 3.89 24.59 -9.73
C ASN A 128 4.26 23.50 -8.71
N ASP A 129 3.63 23.52 -7.52
CA ASP A 129 3.88 22.50 -6.50
C ASP A 129 3.18 21.17 -6.84
N MET A 130 1.99 21.24 -7.44
CA MET A 130 1.30 20.06 -7.93
C MET A 130 2.10 19.35 -9.03
N THR A 131 2.76 20.08 -9.92
CA THR A 131 3.65 19.51 -10.93
C THR A 131 4.85 18.81 -10.31
N LYS A 132 5.47 19.41 -9.29
CA LYS A 132 6.59 18.80 -8.56
C LYS A 132 6.15 17.54 -7.82
N ILE A 133 5.00 17.57 -7.13
CA ILE A 133 4.41 16.41 -6.45
C ILE A 133 4.16 15.29 -7.45
N PHE A 134 3.59 15.60 -8.62
CA PHE A 134 3.33 14.63 -9.66
C PHE A 134 4.61 13.95 -10.16
N ASN A 135 5.66 14.70 -10.42
CA ASN A 135 6.96 14.16 -10.85
C ASN A 135 7.57 13.22 -9.79
N CYS A 136 7.41 13.56 -8.51
CA CYS A 136 7.86 12.71 -7.41
C CYS A 136 7.04 11.40 -7.34
N LEU A 137 5.72 11.50 -7.48
CA LEU A 137 4.83 10.33 -7.57
C LEU A 137 5.19 9.41 -8.73
N GLU A 138 5.41 9.98 -9.91
CA GLU A 138 5.77 9.21 -11.11
C GLU A 138 7.09 8.47 -10.93
N LYS A 139 8.07 9.10 -10.31
CA LYS A 139 9.35 8.47 -9.99
C LYS A 139 9.17 7.26 -9.08
N VAL A 140 8.49 7.44 -7.93
CA VAL A 140 8.27 6.34 -6.97
C VAL A 140 7.43 5.22 -7.61
N PHE A 141 6.44 5.57 -8.41
CA PHE A 141 5.64 4.58 -9.13
C PHE A 141 6.46 3.81 -10.18
N THR A 142 7.38 4.47 -10.87
CA THR A 142 8.30 3.82 -11.81
C THR A 142 9.22 2.83 -11.08
N ASP A 143 9.77 3.22 -9.93
CA ASP A 143 10.58 2.34 -9.07
C ASP A 143 9.75 1.15 -8.56
N PHE A 144 8.49 1.36 -8.23
CA PHE A 144 7.56 0.29 -7.88
C PHE A 144 7.36 -0.72 -9.02
N LEU A 145 7.12 -0.25 -10.24
CA LEU A 145 7.00 -1.13 -11.40
C LEU A 145 8.30 -1.91 -11.66
N HIS A 146 9.43 -1.25 -11.48
CA HIS A 146 10.76 -1.86 -11.64
C HIS A 146 11.00 -2.96 -10.59
N SER A 147 10.66 -2.73 -9.32
CA SER A 147 10.76 -3.75 -8.27
C SER A 147 9.95 -5.01 -8.62
N ARG A 148 8.73 -4.84 -9.14
CA ARG A 148 7.87 -5.95 -9.62
C ARG A 148 8.46 -6.70 -10.81
N GLU A 149 9.20 -6.01 -11.68
CA GLU A 149 9.88 -6.64 -12.81
C GLU A 149 11.08 -7.46 -12.37
N ILE A 150 11.88 -6.95 -11.45
CA ILE A 150 13.05 -7.67 -10.89
C ILE A 150 12.58 -8.97 -10.25
N GLU A 151 11.60 -8.89 -9.36
CA GLU A 151 11.05 -10.06 -8.69
C GLU A 151 10.43 -11.04 -9.68
N GLY A 152 9.67 -10.54 -10.65
CA GLY A 152 9.07 -11.36 -11.70
C GLY A 152 10.10 -12.08 -12.57
N ARG A 153 11.26 -11.48 -12.83
CA ARG A 153 12.38 -12.14 -13.54
C ARG A 153 13.01 -13.24 -12.70
N ALA A 154 13.23 -12.99 -11.41
CA ALA A 154 13.77 -13.99 -10.49
C ALA A 154 12.84 -15.22 -10.38
N MET A 155 11.55 -15.00 -10.17
CA MET A 155 10.55 -16.06 -10.14
C MET A 155 10.49 -16.85 -11.47
N ALA A 156 10.60 -16.16 -12.61
CA ALA A 156 10.61 -16.82 -13.92
C ALA A 156 11.83 -17.69 -14.11
N ALA A 157 12.99 -17.29 -13.63
CA ALA A 157 14.23 -18.07 -13.68
C ALA A 157 14.11 -19.33 -12.80
N GLU A 158 13.60 -19.18 -11.60
CA GLU A 158 13.37 -20.30 -10.69
C GLU A 158 12.38 -21.33 -11.26
N LEU A 159 11.26 -20.87 -11.81
CA LEU A 159 10.27 -21.73 -12.45
C LEU A 159 10.87 -22.50 -13.63
N ARG A 160 11.67 -21.86 -14.48
CA ARG A 160 12.37 -22.55 -15.57
C ARG A 160 13.30 -23.65 -15.06
N GLY A 161 14.12 -23.33 -14.06
CA GLY A 161 15.01 -24.33 -13.45
C GLY A 161 14.25 -25.52 -12.84
N ASN A 162 13.10 -25.27 -12.24
CA ASN A 162 12.25 -26.35 -11.72
C ASN A 162 11.62 -27.19 -12.86
N CYS A 163 11.18 -26.56 -13.95
CA CYS A 163 10.70 -27.30 -15.13
C CYS A 163 11.79 -28.16 -15.74
N GLU A 164 13.04 -27.67 -15.83
CA GLU A 164 14.19 -28.45 -16.34
C GLU A 164 14.47 -29.68 -15.45
N LYS A 165 14.45 -29.50 -14.12
CA LYS A 165 14.61 -30.61 -13.17
C LYS A 165 13.51 -31.65 -13.30
N ILE A 166 12.27 -31.21 -13.45
CA ILE A 166 11.12 -32.13 -13.69
C ILE A 166 11.31 -32.87 -15.00
N GLY A 167 11.71 -32.18 -16.07
CA GLY A 167 12.01 -32.80 -17.35
C GLY A 167 13.07 -33.89 -17.26
N ALA A 168 14.21 -33.59 -16.63
CA ALA A 168 15.30 -34.54 -16.40
C ALA A 168 14.84 -35.76 -15.57
N SER A 169 14.02 -35.54 -14.55
CA SER A 169 13.46 -36.60 -13.73
C SER A 169 12.52 -37.50 -14.52
N LEU A 170 11.67 -36.94 -15.38
CA LEU A 170 10.78 -37.71 -16.27
C LEU A 170 11.56 -38.58 -17.25
N GLU A 171 12.62 -38.04 -17.86
CA GLU A 171 13.48 -38.85 -18.77
C GLU A 171 14.17 -39.99 -18.02
N SER A 172 14.63 -39.77 -16.79
CA SER A 172 15.20 -40.82 -15.93
C SER A 172 14.17 -41.92 -15.61
N VAL A 173 12.93 -41.53 -15.27
CA VAL A 173 11.84 -42.50 -15.02
C VAL A 173 11.52 -43.31 -16.29
N LYS A 174 11.42 -42.63 -17.43
CA LYS A 174 11.15 -43.30 -18.73
C LYS A 174 12.23 -44.33 -19.07
N SER A 175 13.51 -43.95 -18.95
CA SER A 175 14.64 -44.86 -19.18
C SER A 175 14.59 -46.10 -18.28
N LYS A 176 14.26 -45.92 -16.99
CA LYS A 176 14.10 -47.03 -16.04
C LYS A 176 12.89 -47.93 -16.38
N ALA A 177 11.78 -47.34 -16.81
CA ALA A 177 10.61 -48.11 -17.23
C ALA A 177 10.91 -49.00 -18.43
N ASP A 178 11.60 -48.46 -19.45
CA ASP A 178 12.05 -49.20 -20.60
C ASP A 178 13.01 -50.34 -20.24
N GLN A 179 13.87 -50.15 -19.27
CA GLN A 179 14.78 -51.17 -18.76
C GLN A 179 14.04 -52.30 -18.04
N VAL A 180 13.11 -51.94 -17.15
CA VAL A 180 12.28 -52.91 -16.41
C VAL A 180 11.42 -53.71 -17.37
N GLU A 181 10.86 -53.12 -18.39
CA GLU A 181 10.10 -53.82 -19.42
C GLU A 181 10.95 -54.90 -20.13
N ARG A 182 12.17 -54.53 -20.54
CA ARG A 182 13.12 -55.48 -21.17
C ARG A 182 13.51 -56.61 -20.21
N GLU A 183 13.77 -56.32 -18.95
CA GLU A 183 14.11 -57.33 -17.94
C GLU A 183 12.95 -58.29 -17.69
N ILE A 184 11.72 -57.80 -17.61
CA ILE A 184 10.51 -58.63 -17.48
C ILE A 184 10.37 -59.53 -18.70
N PHE A 185 10.52 -59.01 -19.90
CA PHE A 185 10.44 -59.79 -21.15
C PHE A 185 11.53 -60.85 -21.21
N ALA A 186 12.75 -60.57 -20.81
CA ALA A 186 13.84 -61.55 -20.76
C ALA A 186 13.54 -62.69 -19.78
N ARG A 187 13.09 -62.38 -18.55
CA ARG A 187 12.69 -63.38 -17.54
C ARG A 187 11.51 -64.23 -18.00
N PHE A 188 10.56 -63.69 -18.75
CA PHE A 188 9.44 -64.43 -19.33
C PHE A 188 9.93 -65.43 -20.35
N LYS A 189 10.83 -65.04 -21.25
CA LYS A 189 11.41 -65.92 -22.25
C LYS A 189 12.19 -67.08 -21.62
N GLU A 190 12.95 -66.82 -20.57
CA GLU A 190 13.75 -67.80 -19.83
C GLU A 190 12.86 -68.87 -19.14
N LYS A 191 11.67 -68.52 -18.70
CA LYS A 191 10.72 -69.41 -18.04
C LYS A 191 9.88 -70.26 -19.04
N MET A 192 9.87 -69.88 -20.29
CA MET A 192 9.10 -70.56 -21.35
C MET A 192 9.98 -71.48 -22.22
N ALA A 193 11.31 -71.45 -22.04
CA ALA A 193 12.27 -72.35 -22.65
C ALA A 193 12.56 -73.53 -21.74
#